data_bb8d7e01b89e890e4b47f6ef224378a5
#
_entry.id   bb8d7e01b89e890e4b47f6ef224378a5
#
_cell.length_a   1.000
_cell.length_b   1.000
_cell.length_c   1.000
_cell.angle_alpha   90.00
_cell.angle_beta   90.00
_cell.angle_gamma   90.00
#
_symmetry.space_group_name_H-M   'P 1'
#
loop_
_entity.id
_entity.type
_entity.pdbx_description
1 polymer ?
#
loop_
_entity_poly.entity_id
_entity_poly.type
_entity_poly.pdbx_seq_one_letter_code
_entity_poly.pdbx_strand_id
1 'polypeptide(L)'
;QRRGIHYGWLVAAITFLTMLTMSGALGLPGAMLQPLSREFGWSTEQISSSLALRFALFGLLGPFAAVMMERFGLRAVMCMGLALVGGAMAMVTQATQLWHLFLLWSLLLGMGTGLTALVLGAVVANRWFAARRGLVIGVLTASAATGQLAFLPLAAWMIEHWGWRSATVPVFVASALIAVLALLFVRDRPSDLGLAPFGGDASAPPPPAMAMNFGTPFKVLAEAARNRTFWLLAGTFFICGLSTNGLVQTHFISLCGDNGMGAVPAA
;
A
#
# COMPACT_ATOMS: atom_id res chain seq x y z
N GLN A 1 31.89 -4.26 -21.58
CA GLN A 1 30.82 -3.93 -20.63
C GLN A 1 29.51 -3.83 -21.41
N ARG A 2 28.68 -4.87 -21.39
CA ARG A 2 27.32 -4.82 -21.94
C ARG A 2 26.54 -3.82 -21.07
N ARG A 3 26.02 -2.76 -21.68
CA ARG A 3 25.08 -1.79 -21.08
C ARG A 3 23.73 -2.47 -20.77
N GLY A 4 23.73 -3.48 -19.91
CA GLY A 4 22.50 -4.07 -19.41
C GLY A 4 21.90 -3.19 -18.31
N ILE A 5 20.59 -3.03 -18.32
CA ILE A 5 19.87 -2.37 -17.23
C ILE A 5 20.17 -3.14 -15.94
N HIS A 6 20.63 -2.44 -14.89
CA HIS A 6 20.94 -3.08 -13.61
C HIS A 6 19.67 -3.70 -13.01
N TYR A 7 19.79 -4.92 -12.48
CA TYR A 7 18.64 -5.69 -11.96
C TYR A 7 17.82 -4.93 -10.91
N GLY A 8 18.44 -4.02 -10.17
CA GLY A 8 17.75 -3.14 -9.22
C GLY A 8 16.62 -2.34 -9.84
N TRP A 9 16.71 -1.96 -11.13
CA TRP A 9 15.63 -1.25 -11.81
C TRP A 9 14.41 -2.14 -12.07
N LEU A 10 14.61 -3.43 -12.31
CA LEU A 10 13.53 -4.40 -12.44
C LEU A 10 12.80 -4.55 -11.09
N VAL A 11 13.55 -4.68 -9.99
CA VAL A 11 12.97 -4.74 -8.64
C VAL A 11 12.23 -3.45 -8.32
N ALA A 12 12.79 -2.29 -8.66
CA ALA A 12 12.13 -0.99 -8.47
C ALA A 12 10.84 -0.87 -9.30
N ALA A 13 10.82 -1.36 -10.54
CA ALA A 13 9.62 -1.35 -11.38
C ALA A 13 8.50 -2.22 -10.81
N ILE A 14 8.82 -3.43 -10.35
CA ILE A 14 7.82 -4.31 -9.69
C ILE A 14 7.33 -3.69 -8.38
N THR A 15 8.22 -3.05 -7.62
CA THR A 15 7.85 -2.32 -6.40
C THR A 15 6.94 -1.14 -6.72
N PHE A 16 7.22 -0.38 -7.79
CA PHE A 16 6.36 0.70 -8.26
C PHE A 16 4.95 0.20 -8.58
N LEU A 17 4.83 -0.88 -9.34
CA LEU A 17 3.54 -1.49 -9.66
C LEU A 17 2.82 -1.99 -8.41
N THR A 18 3.55 -2.58 -7.45
CA THR A 18 2.99 -2.99 -6.15
C THR A 18 2.40 -1.79 -5.40
N MET A 19 3.18 -0.74 -5.20
CA MET A 19 2.74 0.46 -4.48
C MET A 19 1.58 1.17 -5.18
N LEU A 20 1.61 1.22 -6.52
CA LEU A 20 0.54 1.75 -7.35
C LEU A 20 -0.78 0.99 -7.12
N THR A 21 -0.74 -0.35 -7.17
CA THR A 21 -1.92 -1.19 -6.93
C THR A 21 -2.44 -1.07 -5.51
N MET A 22 -1.52 -1.03 -4.52
CA MET A 22 -1.88 -0.84 -3.10
C MET A 22 -2.59 0.50 -2.87
N SER A 23 -2.13 1.56 -3.53
CA SER A 23 -2.78 2.88 -3.45
C SER A 23 -4.17 2.88 -4.08
N GLY A 24 -4.35 2.23 -5.23
CA GLY A 24 -5.67 2.00 -5.82
C GLY A 24 -6.62 1.25 -4.88
N ALA A 25 -6.11 0.18 -4.25
CA ALA A 25 -6.87 -0.59 -3.27
C ALA A 25 -7.27 0.24 -2.03
N LEU A 26 -6.44 1.19 -1.61
CA LEU A 26 -6.75 2.09 -0.50
C LEU A 26 -7.90 3.06 -0.81
N GLY A 27 -7.98 3.57 -2.04
CA GLY A 27 -9.02 4.52 -2.45
C GLY A 27 -10.38 3.86 -2.75
N LEU A 28 -10.37 2.61 -3.21
CA LEU A 28 -11.56 1.91 -3.70
C LEU A 28 -12.74 1.88 -2.72
N PRO A 29 -12.59 1.60 -1.42
CA PRO A 29 -13.71 1.58 -0.49
C PRO A 29 -14.47 2.91 -0.40
N GLY A 30 -13.80 4.05 -0.60
CA GLY A 30 -14.48 5.37 -0.64
C GLY A 30 -15.51 5.48 -1.77
N ALA A 31 -15.19 4.95 -2.96
CA ALA A 31 -16.13 4.91 -4.08
C ALA A 31 -17.29 3.91 -3.87
N MET A 32 -17.13 2.93 -2.97
CA MET A 32 -18.14 1.91 -2.68
C MET A 32 -19.12 2.30 -1.58
N LEU A 33 -18.92 3.40 -0.85
CA LEU A 33 -19.77 3.80 0.27
C LEU A 33 -21.25 3.90 -0.13
N GLN A 34 -21.55 4.69 -1.14
CA GLN A 34 -22.94 4.88 -1.60
C GLN A 34 -23.57 3.61 -2.17
N PRO A 35 -22.90 2.86 -3.08
CA PRO A 35 -23.44 1.60 -3.59
C PRO A 35 -23.75 0.58 -2.49
N LEU A 36 -22.89 0.41 -1.50
CA LEU A 36 -23.10 -0.51 -0.39
C LEU A 36 -24.26 -0.06 0.53
N SER A 37 -24.33 1.25 0.83
CA SER A 37 -25.42 1.81 1.61
C SER A 37 -26.77 1.60 0.92
N ARG A 38 -26.84 1.77 -0.40
CA ARG A 38 -28.06 1.56 -1.18
C ARG A 38 -28.48 0.08 -1.26
N GLU A 39 -27.53 -0.85 -1.41
CA GLU A 39 -27.82 -2.27 -1.58
C GLU A 39 -28.18 -2.96 -0.26
N PHE A 40 -27.45 -2.66 0.82
CA PHE A 40 -27.58 -3.36 2.11
C PHE A 40 -28.28 -2.54 3.20
N GLY A 41 -28.58 -1.27 2.95
CA GLY A 41 -29.16 -0.38 3.95
C GLY A 41 -28.24 -0.02 5.11
N TRP A 42 -26.92 -0.27 4.96
CA TRP A 42 -25.94 0.08 6.01
C TRP A 42 -25.74 1.58 6.05
N SER A 43 -25.63 2.14 7.26
CA SER A 43 -25.34 3.55 7.41
C SER A 43 -23.87 3.87 7.01
N THR A 44 -23.66 5.09 6.53
CA THR A 44 -22.30 5.58 6.20
C THR A 44 -21.36 5.46 7.39
N GLU A 45 -21.86 5.66 8.62
CA GLU A 45 -21.08 5.52 9.86
C GLU A 45 -20.60 4.08 10.08
N GLN A 46 -21.48 3.11 9.85
CA GLN A 46 -21.15 1.69 9.99
C GLN A 46 -20.06 1.25 8.99
N ILE A 47 -20.17 1.69 7.74
CA ILE A 47 -19.15 1.38 6.72
C ILE A 47 -17.85 2.11 7.04
N SER A 48 -17.91 3.41 7.40
CA SER A 48 -16.74 4.22 7.71
C SER A 48 -15.99 3.74 8.96
N SER A 49 -16.66 3.11 9.92
CA SER A 49 -16.00 2.52 11.10
C SER A 49 -15.04 1.38 10.71
N SER A 50 -15.38 0.60 9.68
CA SER A 50 -14.47 -0.42 9.13
C SER A 50 -13.25 0.22 8.47
N LEU A 51 -13.41 1.37 7.81
CA LEU A 51 -12.30 2.11 7.20
C LEU A 51 -11.40 2.76 8.26
N ALA A 52 -11.95 3.28 9.35
CA ALA A 52 -11.17 3.82 10.46
C ALA A 52 -10.28 2.75 11.09
N LEU A 53 -10.81 1.54 11.33
CA LEU A 53 -10.01 0.41 11.82
C LEU A 53 -8.92 -0.01 10.83
N ARG A 54 -9.20 0.03 9.52
CA ARG A 54 -8.20 -0.20 8.47
C ARG A 54 -7.02 0.78 8.58
N PHE A 55 -7.29 2.08 8.72
CA PHE A 55 -6.25 3.09 8.85
C PHE A 55 -5.42 2.92 10.13
N ALA A 56 -6.07 2.51 11.24
CA ALA A 56 -5.36 2.19 12.47
C ALA A 56 -4.39 1.02 12.28
N LEU A 57 -4.83 -0.06 11.64
CA LEU A 57 -3.97 -1.22 11.33
C LEU A 57 -2.86 -0.88 10.34
N PHE A 58 -3.16 -0.10 9.29
CA PHE A 58 -2.20 0.40 8.33
C PHE A 58 -1.06 1.16 9.03
N GLY A 59 -1.39 2.10 9.92
CA GLY A 59 -0.39 2.87 10.66
C GLY A 59 0.40 2.03 11.66
N LEU A 60 -0.28 1.15 12.38
CA LEU A 60 0.34 0.28 13.39
C LEU A 60 1.36 -0.69 12.77
N LEU A 61 1.08 -1.21 11.59
CA LEU A 61 1.93 -2.20 10.92
C LEU A 61 3.18 -1.59 10.26
N GLY A 62 3.19 -0.29 9.98
CA GLY A 62 4.32 0.38 9.32
C GLY A 62 5.68 0.09 9.97
N PRO A 63 5.87 0.28 11.26
CA PRO A 63 7.14 -0.03 11.94
C PRO A 63 7.52 -1.51 11.90
N PHE A 64 6.54 -2.41 11.86
CA PHE A 64 6.77 -3.85 11.82
C PHE A 64 7.07 -4.35 10.40
N ALA A 65 6.62 -3.65 9.37
CA ALA A 65 6.84 -4.04 7.98
C ALA A 65 8.35 -4.16 7.66
N ALA A 66 9.17 -3.21 8.13
CA ALA A 66 10.62 -3.26 7.96
C ALA A 66 11.23 -4.51 8.62
N VAL A 67 10.81 -4.82 9.85
CA VAL A 67 11.29 -6.02 10.59
C VAL A 67 10.88 -7.29 9.87
N MET A 68 9.65 -7.35 9.36
CA MET A 68 9.18 -8.50 8.59
C MET A 68 9.96 -8.69 7.29
N MET A 69 10.27 -7.60 6.57
CA MET A 69 11.09 -7.64 5.36
C MET A 69 12.55 -8.06 5.64
N GLU A 70 13.09 -7.72 6.82
CA GLU A 70 14.42 -8.20 7.22
C GLU A 70 14.40 -9.68 7.61
N ARG A 71 13.37 -10.14 8.31
CA ARG A 71 13.29 -11.51 8.83
C ARG A 71 12.82 -12.53 7.81
N PHE A 72 11.79 -12.20 7.04
CA PHE A 72 11.15 -13.12 6.09
C PHE A 72 11.57 -12.86 4.64
N GLY A 73 12.28 -11.79 4.39
CA GLY A 73 12.67 -11.34 3.06
C GLY A 73 11.66 -10.37 2.42
N LEU A 74 12.18 -9.53 1.55
CA LEU A 74 11.41 -8.54 0.79
C LEU A 74 10.34 -9.20 -0.10
N ARG A 75 10.75 -10.26 -0.81
CA ARG A 75 9.89 -11.01 -1.73
C ARG A 75 8.68 -11.63 -1.03
N ALA A 76 8.91 -12.30 0.11
CA ALA A 76 7.84 -12.96 0.85
C ALA A 76 6.81 -11.96 1.39
N VAL A 77 7.27 -10.85 1.98
CA VAL A 77 6.38 -9.81 2.53
C VAL A 77 5.60 -9.11 1.42
N MET A 78 6.25 -8.80 0.28
CA MET A 78 5.57 -8.22 -0.89
C MET A 78 4.47 -9.14 -1.42
N CYS A 79 4.77 -10.43 -1.62
CA CYS A 79 3.80 -11.41 -2.09
C CYS A 79 2.66 -11.63 -1.08
N MET A 80 2.96 -11.65 0.21
CA MET A 80 1.94 -11.74 1.27
C MET A 80 1.01 -10.53 1.25
N GLY A 81 1.55 -9.32 1.15
CA GLY A 81 0.74 -8.10 1.03
C GLY A 81 -0.18 -8.12 -0.18
N LEU A 82 0.36 -8.50 -1.36
CA LEU A 82 -0.41 -8.63 -2.60
C LEU A 82 -1.50 -9.72 -2.50
N ALA A 83 -1.19 -10.86 -1.87
CA ALA A 83 -2.16 -11.93 -1.66
C ALA A 83 -3.28 -11.51 -0.70
N LEU A 84 -2.96 -10.80 0.39
CA LEU A 84 -3.96 -10.28 1.33
C LEU A 84 -4.90 -9.28 0.65
N VAL A 85 -4.36 -8.34 -0.12
CA VAL A 85 -5.16 -7.34 -0.84
C VAL A 85 -5.98 -7.99 -1.96
N GLY A 86 -5.37 -8.83 -2.80
CA GLY A 86 -6.07 -9.55 -3.86
C GLY A 86 -7.16 -10.46 -3.29
N GLY A 87 -6.86 -11.21 -2.22
CA GLY A 87 -7.84 -12.03 -1.52
C GLY A 87 -9.00 -11.22 -0.93
N ALA A 88 -8.71 -10.08 -0.30
CA ALA A 88 -9.75 -9.17 0.20
C ALA A 88 -10.66 -8.67 -0.93
N MET A 89 -10.08 -8.29 -2.09
CA MET A 89 -10.84 -7.81 -3.24
C MET A 89 -11.70 -8.91 -3.87
N ALA A 90 -11.21 -10.14 -3.93
CA ALA A 90 -11.99 -11.27 -4.43
C ALA A 90 -13.14 -11.63 -3.48
N MET A 91 -12.87 -11.69 -2.18
CA MET A 91 -13.86 -12.13 -1.19
C MET A 91 -14.93 -11.08 -0.89
N VAL A 92 -14.60 -9.77 -1.01
CA VAL A 92 -15.57 -8.70 -0.73
C VAL A 92 -16.75 -8.71 -1.70
N THR A 93 -16.58 -9.26 -2.90
CA THR A 93 -17.70 -9.43 -3.86
C THR A 93 -18.82 -10.32 -3.34
N GLN A 94 -18.52 -11.19 -2.38
CA GLN A 94 -19.46 -12.11 -1.73
C GLN A 94 -19.93 -11.60 -0.35
N ALA A 95 -19.55 -10.36 0.01
CA ALA A 95 -19.95 -9.79 1.28
C ALA A 95 -21.47 -9.53 1.30
N THR A 96 -22.12 -10.03 2.34
CA THR A 96 -23.56 -9.89 2.58
C THR A 96 -23.87 -9.32 3.95
N GLN A 97 -22.88 -9.26 4.84
CA GLN A 97 -23.01 -8.79 6.21
C GLN A 97 -21.91 -7.76 6.54
N LEU A 98 -22.23 -6.83 7.42
CA LEU A 98 -21.33 -5.75 7.78
C LEU A 98 -19.97 -6.25 8.35
N TRP A 99 -19.99 -7.33 9.14
CA TRP A 99 -18.76 -7.87 9.72
C TRP A 99 -17.78 -8.43 8.66
N HIS A 100 -18.27 -8.80 7.45
CA HIS A 100 -17.40 -9.14 6.32
C HIS A 100 -16.52 -7.96 5.94
N LEU A 101 -17.04 -6.72 5.99
CA LEU A 101 -16.23 -5.52 5.69
C LEU A 101 -15.14 -5.32 6.74
N PHE A 102 -15.45 -5.55 8.03
CA PHE A 102 -14.42 -5.47 9.08
C PHE A 102 -13.31 -6.50 8.87
N LEU A 103 -13.65 -7.73 8.51
CA LEU A 103 -12.64 -8.74 8.23
C LEU A 103 -11.84 -8.43 6.96
N LEU A 104 -12.52 -8.10 5.87
CA LEU A 104 -11.90 -7.97 4.55
C LEU A 104 -11.20 -6.61 4.38
N TRP A 105 -11.87 -5.51 4.74
CA TRP A 105 -11.30 -4.17 4.57
C TRP A 105 -10.42 -3.75 5.74
N SER A 106 -10.83 -3.99 6.98
CA SER A 106 -10.00 -3.58 8.10
C SER A 106 -8.81 -4.50 8.25
N LEU A 107 -9.03 -5.81 8.36
CA LEU A 107 -7.95 -6.75 8.64
C LEU A 107 -7.12 -7.07 7.41
N LEU A 108 -7.70 -7.70 6.37
CA LEU A 108 -6.90 -8.16 5.23
C LEU A 108 -6.33 -7.00 4.41
N LEU A 109 -7.18 -6.04 4.01
CA LEU A 109 -6.74 -4.90 3.22
C LEU A 109 -5.82 -3.98 4.05
N GLY A 110 -6.15 -3.72 5.32
CA GLY A 110 -5.32 -2.92 6.23
C GLY A 110 -3.94 -3.53 6.45
N MET A 111 -3.86 -4.84 6.71
CA MET A 111 -2.59 -5.55 6.86
C MET A 111 -1.80 -5.59 5.55
N GLY A 112 -2.42 -5.96 4.45
CA GLY A 112 -1.76 -6.06 3.15
C GLY A 112 -1.14 -4.73 2.70
N THR A 113 -1.92 -3.65 2.80
CA THR A 113 -1.44 -2.31 2.44
C THR A 113 -0.43 -1.75 3.45
N GLY A 114 -0.59 -2.02 4.76
CA GLY A 114 0.35 -1.60 5.79
C GLY A 114 1.74 -2.21 5.65
N LEU A 115 1.80 -3.48 5.22
CA LEU A 115 3.07 -4.17 4.98
C LEU A 115 3.80 -3.68 3.73
N THR A 116 3.08 -3.17 2.74
CA THR A 116 3.61 -2.82 1.41
C THR A 116 3.54 -1.32 1.10
N ALA A 117 3.31 -0.48 2.11
CA ALA A 117 3.25 0.97 2.00
C ALA A 117 4.63 1.62 1.72
N LEU A 118 4.81 2.85 2.15
CA LEU A 118 6.04 3.64 1.96
C LEU A 118 7.32 2.94 2.43
N VAL A 119 7.21 2.06 3.44
CA VAL A 119 8.34 1.29 3.98
C VAL A 119 8.94 0.37 2.92
N LEU A 120 8.12 -0.27 2.08
CA LEU A 120 8.58 -1.14 0.98
C LEU A 120 9.49 -0.36 0.01
N GLY A 121 9.04 0.83 -0.42
CA GLY A 121 9.82 1.69 -1.31
C GLY A 121 11.17 2.11 -0.71
N ALA A 122 11.17 2.48 0.56
CA ALA A 122 12.39 2.86 1.28
C ALA A 122 13.36 1.68 1.42
N VAL A 123 12.88 0.47 1.75
CA VAL A 123 13.70 -0.74 1.87
C VAL A 123 14.32 -1.10 0.52
N VAL A 124 13.55 -1.07 -0.57
CA VAL A 124 14.07 -1.36 -1.92
C VAL A 124 15.12 -0.33 -2.33
N ALA A 125 14.84 0.96 -2.16
CA ALA A 125 15.78 2.01 -2.50
C ALA A 125 17.10 1.89 -1.70
N ASN A 126 17.01 1.58 -0.42
CA ASN A 126 18.19 1.45 0.43
C ASN A 126 19.02 0.18 0.15
N ARG A 127 18.36 -0.93 -0.21
CA ARG A 127 19.07 -2.20 -0.47
C ARG A 127 19.67 -2.26 -1.88
N TRP A 128 18.94 -1.76 -2.89
CA TRP A 128 19.28 -1.96 -4.30
C TRP A 128 20.03 -0.80 -4.92
N PHE A 129 20.02 0.40 -4.30
CA PHE A 129 20.62 1.61 -4.86
C PHE A 129 21.57 2.28 -3.85
N ALA A 130 22.86 2.38 -4.22
CA ALA A 130 23.82 3.23 -3.54
C ALA A 130 23.78 4.65 -4.13
N ALA A 131 23.73 4.75 -5.47
CA ALA A 131 23.54 6.01 -6.18
C ALA A 131 22.06 6.22 -6.51
N ARG A 132 21.64 7.50 -6.63
CA ARG A 132 20.29 7.92 -7.04
C ARG A 132 19.14 7.45 -6.12
N ARG A 133 19.41 7.15 -4.85
CA ARG A 133 18.39 6.72 -3.87
C ARG A 133 17.22 7.68 -3.79
N GLY A 134 17.49 9.00 -3.73
CA GLY A 134 16.44 10.01 -3.65
C GLY A 134 15.49 9.99 -4.88
N LEU A 135 16.04 9.81 -6.08
CA LEU A 135 15.23 9.67 -7.30
C LEU A 135 14.33 8.42 -7.24
N VAL A 136 14.90 7.29 -6.82
CA VAL A 136 14.12 6.04 -6.71
C VAL A 136 13.01 6.17 -5.66
N ILE A 137 13.32 6.74 -4.48
CA ILE A 137 12.30 7.00 -3.46
C ILE A 137 11.22 7.94 -3.99
N GLY A 138 11.60 9.02 -4.68
CA GLY A 138 10.65 9.97 -5.27
C GLY A 138 9.72 9.31 -6.29
N VAL A 139 10.26 8.48 -7.20
CA VAL A 139 9.47 7.73 -8.19
C VAL A 139 8.54 6.73 -7.51
N LEU A 140 9.05 5.97 -6.52
CA LEU A 140 8.24 5.00 -5.78
C LEU A 140 7.14 5.69 -4.96
N THR A 141 7.40 6.85 -4.37
CA THR A 141 6.37 7.62 -3.65
C THR A 141 5.32 8.19 -4.61
N ALA A 142 5.72 8.64 -5.80
CA ALA A 142 4.79 9.12 -6.82
C ALA A 142 3.82 8.03 -7.28
N SER A 143 4.18 6.75 -7.19
CA SER A 143 3.28 5.64 -7.52
C SER A 143 2.00 5.64 -6.68
N ALA A 144 2.04 6.17 -5.46
CA ALA A 144 0.87 6.25 -4.59
C ALA A 144 -0.19 7.21 -5.16
N ALA A 145 0.21 8.41 -5.60
CA ALA A 145 -0.70 9.36 -6.26
C ALA A 145 -1.18 8.82 -7.61
N THR A 146 -0.26 8.29 -8.42
CA THR A 146 -0.58 7.71 -9.74
C THR A 146 -1.57 6.55 -9.61
N GLY A 147 -1.43 5.72 -8.58
CA GLY A 147 -2.34 4.59 -8.34
C GLY A 147 -3.79 5.05 -8.09
N GLN A 148 -3.98 6.07 -7.29
CA GLN A 148 -5.32 6.63 -7.05
C GLN A 148 -5.90 7.25 -8.31
N LEU A 149 -5.13 8.08 -9.02
CA LEU A 149 -5.56 8.70 -10.28
C LEU A 149 -5.92 7.67 -11.36
N ALA A 150 -5.29 6.50 -11.37
CA ALA A 150 -5.58 5.45 -12.35
C ALA A 150 -6.79 4.58 -11.94
N PHE A 151 -6.83 4.15 -10.68
CA PHE A 151 -7.84 3.17 -10.24
C PHE A 151 -9.17 3.79 -9.84
N LEU A 152 -9.21 5.01 -9.26
CA LEU A 152 -10.48 5.60 -8.80
C LEU A 152 -11.44 5.93 -9.95
N PRO A 153 -11.04 6.64 -11.02
CA PRO A 153 -11.95 6.91 -12.14
C PRO A 153 -12.41 5.64 -12.84
N LEU A 154 -11.49 4.66 -12.99
CA LEU A 154 -11.82 3.35 -13.54
C LEU A 154 -12.86 2.62 -12.67
N ALA A 155 -12.66 2.62 -11.35
CA ALA A 155 -13.58 2.01 -10.42
C ALA A 155 -14.94 2.71 -10.42
N ALA A 156 -14.98 4.04 -10.41
CA ALA A 156 -16.22 4.81 -10.49
C ALA A 156 -16.99 4.50 -11.77
N TRP A 157 -16.32 4.47 -12.92
CA TRP A 157 -16.93 4.08 -14.19
C TRP A 157 -17.48 2.65 -14.18
N MET A 158 -16.73 1.69 -13.62
CA MET A 158 -17.18 0.30 -13.49
C MET A 158 -18.37 0.18 -12.56
N ILE A 159 -18.42 0.94 -11.47
CA ILE A 159 -19.53 0.97 -10.53
C ILE A 159 -20.81 1.45 -11.24
N GLU A 160 -20.74 2.50 -12.04
CA GLU A 160 -21.87 3.06 -12.77
C GLU A 160 -22.44 2.10 -13.82
N HIS A 161 -21.58 1.33 -14.51
CA HIS A 161 -21.99 0.49 -15.63
C HIS A 161 -22.25 -0.96 -15.25
N TRP A 162 -21.48 -1.53 -14.32
CA TRP A 162 -21.51 -2.97 -13.99
C TRP A 162 -21.70 -3.26 -12.50
N GLY A 163 -21.90 -2.22 -11.70
CA GLY A 163 -22.08 -2.34 -10.26
C GLY A 163 -20.76 -2.44 -9.47
N TRP A 164 -20.86 -2.22 -8.18
CA TRP A 164 -19.69 -2.06 -7.29
C TRP A 164 -18.78 -3.31 -7.21
N ARG A 165 -19.36 -4.49 -7.41
CA ARG A 165 -18.57 -5.74 -7.39
C ARG A 165 -17.53 -5.78 -8.50
N SER A 166 -17.83 -5.25 -9.66
CA SER A 166 -16.90 -5.21 -10.80
C SER A 166 -15.67 -4.33 -10.53
N ALA A 167 -15.82 -3.27 -9.75
CA ALA A 167 -14.74 -2.34 -9.44
C ALA A 167 -13.58 -2.97 -8.64
N THR A 168 -13.79 -4.13 -8.00
CA THR A 168 -12.73 -4.87 -7.32
C THR A 168 -11.81 -5.62 -8.27
N VAL A 169 -12.30 -5.96 -9.48
CA VAL A 169 -11.61 -6.81 -10.46
C VAL A 169 -10.25 -6.24 -10.89
N PRO A 170 -10.11 -4.95 -11.26
CA PRO A 170 -8.81 -4.41 -11.67
C PRO A 170 -7.73 -4.55 -10.59
N VAL A 171 -8.09 -4.28 -9.32
CA VAL A 171 -7.15 -4.40 -8.20
C VAL A 171 -6.81 -5.86 -7.93
N PHE A 172 -7.79 -6.76 -8.00
CA PHE A 172 -7.56 -8.20 -7.85
C PHE A 172 -6.62 -8.73 -8.94
N VAL A 173 -6.90 -8.43 -10.20
CA VAL A 173 -6.08 -8.89 -11.35
C VAL A 173 -4.68 -8.31 -11.27
N ALA A 174 -4.54 -7.01 -11.00
CA ALA A 174 -3.25 -6.37 -10.83
C ALA A 174 -2.46 -7.00 -9.68
N SER A 175 -3.09 -7.22 -8.52
CA SER A 175 -2.44 -7.87 -7.37
C SER A 175 -1.95 -9.28 -7.71
N ALA A 176 -2.76 -10.09 -8.40
CA ALA A 176 -2.39 -11.44 -8.81
C ALA A 176 -1.22 -11.45 -9.81
N LEU A 177 -1.28 -10.62 -10.84
CA LEU A 177 -0.22 -10.51 -11.84
C LEU A 177 1.10 -10.04 -11.22
N ILE A 178 1.05 -8.99 -10.38
CA ILE A 178 2.24 -8.46 -9.73
C ILE A 178 2.79 -9.45 -8.71
N ALA A 179 1.95 -10.23 -8.01
CA ALA A 179 2.40 -11.29 -7.12
C ALA A 179 3.20 -12.35 -7.89
N VAL A 180 2.73 -12.76 -9.07
CA VAL A 180 3.47 -13.68 -9.95
C VAL A 180 4.80 -13.06 -10.40
N LEU A 181 4.79 -11.79 -10.84
CA LEU A 181 6.03 -11.09 -11.22
C LEU A 181 7.00 -10.98 -10.04
N ALA A 182 6.50 -10.68 -8.84
CA ALA A 182 7.30 -10.61 -7.63
C ALA A 182 7.91 -11.99 -7.27
N LEU A 183 7.12 -13.06 -7.36
CA LEU A 183 7.60 -14.43 -7.13
C LEU A 183 8.70 -14.84 -8.10
N LEU A 184 8.61 -14.45 -9.37
CA LEU A 184 9.58 -14.83 -10.40
C LEU A 184 10.84 -13.97 -10.36
N PHE A 185 10.69 -12.66 -10.22
CA PHE A 185 11.75 -11.70 -10.49
C PHE A 185 12.26 -10.95 -9.25
N VAL A 186 11.50 -10.81 -8.16
CA VAL A 186 12.03 -10.11 -6.99
C VAL A 186 13.01 -11.00 -6.24
N ARG A 187 14.15 -10.42 -5.87
CA ARG A 187 15.15 -11.02 -4.97
C ARG A 187 15.30 -10.13 -3.73
N ASP A 188 15.67 -10.72 -2.63
CA ASP A 188 15.70 -10.02 -1.36
C ASP A 188 16.86 -9.03 -1.27
N ARG A 189 18.00 -9.40 -1.82
CA ARG A 189 19.23 -8.59 -1.80
C ARG A 189 19.99 -8.70 -3.13
N PRO A 190 20.75 -7.65 -3.51
CA PRO A 190 21.66 -7.73 -4.66
C PRO A 190 22.67 -8.87 -4.55
N SER A 191 23.16 -9.13 -3.32
CA SER A 191 24.12 -10.20 -3.02
C SER A 191 23.62 -11.60 -3.39
N ASP A 192 22.30 -11.83 -3.39
CA ASP A 192 21.69 -13.11 -3.78
C ASP A 192 21.94 -13.45 -5.28
N LEU A 193 22.29 -12.44 -6.06
CA LEU A 193 22.65 -12.54 -7.47
C LEU A 193 24.14 -12.26 -7.72
N GLY A 194 24.95 -12.15 -6.66
CA GLY A 194 26.35 -11.75 -6.78
C GLY A 194 26.56 -10.32 -7.32
N LEU A 195 25.54 -9.45 -7.16
CA LEU A 195 25.58 -8.06 -7.62
C LEU A 195 25.83 -7.10 -6.47
N ALA A 196 26.54 -6.00 -6.75
CA ALA A 196 26.56 -4.84 -5.87
C ALA A 196 25.30 -3.99 -6.05
N PRO A 197 24.89 -3.17 -5.06
CA PRO A 197 23.85 -2.16 -5.25
C PRO A 197 24.22 -1.21 -6.40
N PHE A 198 23.21 -0.71 -7.12
CA PHE A 198 23.45 0.21 -8.25
C PHE A 198 24.26 1.43 -7.84
N GLY A 199 25.41 1.61 -8.48
CA GLY A 199 26.36 2.68 -8.17
C GLY A 199 27.14 2.47 -6.86
N GLY A 200 27.13 1.27 -6.30
CA GLY A 200 27.96 0.86 -5.16
C GLY A 200 29.26 0.18 -5.62
N ASP A 201 30.22 0.07 -4.69
CA ASP A 201 31.45 -0.64 -4.92
C ASP A 201 31.24 -2.15 -4.77
N ALA A 202 31.60 -2.91 -5.81
CA ALA A 202 31.49 -4.36 -5.79
C ALA A 202 32.43 -5.05 -4.80
N SER A 203 33.48 -4.34 -4.38
CA SER A 203 34.47 -4.83 -3.39
C SER A 203 34.06 -4.55 -1.93
N ALA A 204 33.03 -3.72 -1.71
CA ALA A 204 32.57 -3.41 -0.36
C ALA A 204 31.84 -4.61 0.25
N PRO A 205 32.13 -4.98 1.50
CA PRO A 205 31.41 -6.05 2.18
C PRO A 205 29.91 -5.66 2.29
N PRO A 206 29.00 -6.63 2.12
CA PRO A 206 27.59 -6.35 2.29
C PRO A 206 27.31 -5.78 3.69
N PRO A 207 26.45 -4.76 3.82
CA PRO A 207 26.14 -4.21 5.13
C PRO A 207 25.64 -5.33 6.05
N PRO A 208 26.09 -5.35 7.33
CA PRO A 208 25.71 -6.39 8.26
C PRO A 208 24.19 -6.45 8.36
N ALA A 209 23.65 -7.67 8.31
CA ALA A 209 22.22 -7.88 8.52
C ALA A 209 21.89 -7.40 9.95
N MET A 210 21.13 -6.33 10.08
CA MET A 210 20.64 -5.93 11.39
C MET A 210 19.75 -7.03 11.93
N ALA A 211 20.12 -7.63 13.08
CA ALA A 211 19.28 -8.56 13.80
C ALA A 211 18.09 -7.78 14.39
N MET A 212 17.10 -7.47 13.55
CA MET A 212 15.87 -6.81 14.00
C MET A 212 14.95 -7.82 14.65
N ASN A 213 14.68 -7.63 15.93
CA ASN A 213 13.68 -8.37 16.69
C ASN A 213 12.34 -7.61 16.65
N PHE A 214 11.20 -8.31 16.82
CA PHE A 214 9.88 -7.68 16.93
C PHE A 214 9.76 -6.65 18.07
N GLY A 215 10.67 -6.66 19.04
CA GLY A 215 10.79 -5.63 20.06
C GLY A 215 11.50 -4.34 19.62
N THR A 216 12.24 -4.39 18.50
CA THR A 216 13.00 -3.22 17.98
C THR A 216 12.10 -2.03 17.65
N PRO A 217 10.94 -2.19 16.96
CA PRO A 217 10.03 -1.07 16.70
C PRO A 217 9.55 -0.36 17.96
N PHE A 218 9.26 -1.11 19.02
CA PHE A 218 8.80 -0.51 20.30
C PHE A 218 9.92 0.29 20.98
N LYS A 219 11.16 -0.21 20.95
CA LYS A 219 12.31 0.52 21.50
C LYS A 219 12.57 1.82 20.75
N VAL A 220 12.60 1.74 19.41
CA VAL A 220 12.81 2.91 18.54
C VAL A 220 11.67 3.92 18.72
N LEU A 221 10.42 3.47 18.83
CA LEU A 221 9.27 4.33 19.05
C LEU A 221 9.34 5.00 20.44
N ALA A 222 9.74 4.26 21.48
CA ALA A 222 9.92 4.80 22.82
C ALA A 222 11.06 5.83 22.89
N GLU A 223 12.14 5.64 22.16
CA GLU A 223 13.23 6.63 22.02
C GLU A 223 12.76 7.87 21.24
N ALA A 224 12.08 7.67 20.11
CA ALA A 224 11.52 8.75 19.31
C ALA A 224 10.51 9.59 20.10
N ALA A 225 9.65 8.96 20.91
CA ALA A 225 8.65 9.63 21.73
C ALA A 225 9.23 10.58 22.78
N ARG A 226 10.53 10.45 23.11
CA ARG A 226 11.23 11.39 23.99
C ARG A 226 11.64 12.69 23.30
N ASN A 227 11.57 12.73 21.95
CA ASN A 227 11.98 13.88 21.16
C ASN A 227 10.77 14.75 20.81
N ARG A 228 10.83 16.06 21.08
CA ARG A 228 9.77 17.04 20.74
C ARG A 228 9.49 17.08 19.22
N THR A 229 10.54 16.96 18.39
CA THR A 229 10.40 16.94 16.93
C THR A 229 9.56 15.77 16.45
N PHE A 230 9.65 14.61 17.12
CA PHE A 230 8.80 13.46 16.80
C PHE A 230 7.31 13.80 16.95
N TRP A 231 6.91 14.47 18.06
CA TRP A 231 5.50 14.83 18.29
C TRP A 231 5.00 15.90 17.35
N LEU A 232 5.85 16.87 16.98
CA LEU A 232 5.50 17.87 15.95
C LEU A 232 5.26 17.21 14.61
N LEU A 233 6.15 16.30 14.18
CA LEU A 233 5.97 15.54 12.95
C LEU A 233 4.76 14.61 13.03
N ALA A 234 4.59 13.90 14.12
CA ALA A 234 3.44 13.03 14.34
C ALA A 234 2.12 13.82 14.27
N GLY A 235 2.05 15.01 14.89
CA GLY A 235 0.89 15.89 14.84
C GLY A 235 0.59 16.40 13.43
N THR A 236 1.58 16.84 12.67
CA THR A 236 1.40 17.28 11.28
C THR A 236 0.94 16.14 10.37
N PHE A 237 1.54 14.95 10.49
CA PHE A 237 1.11 13.77 9.73
C PHE A 237 -0.29 13.28 10.15
N PHE A 238 -0.64 13.39 11.44
CA PHE A 238 -1.98 13.06 11.92
C PHE A 238 -3.04 13.96 11.29
N ILE A 239 -2.83 15.28 11.31
CA ILE A 239 -3.76 16.24 10.68
C ILE A 239 -3.84 16.00 9.17
N CYS A 240 -2.71 15.81 8.49
CA CYS A 240 -2.67 15.50 7.06
C CYS A 240 -3.41 14.19 6.76
N GLY A 241 -3.20 13.15 7.56
CA GLY A 241 -3.88 11.86 7.40
C GLY A 241 -5.39 11.96 7.60
N LEU A 242 -5.85 12.69 8.61
CA LEU A 242 -7.27 12.92 8.85
C LEU A 242 -7.94 13.69 7.70
N SER A 243 -7.30 14.76 7.22
CA SER A 243 -7.87 15.59 6.14
C SER A 243 -7.81 14.87 4.80
N THR A 244 -6.67 14.30 4.41
CA THR A 244 -6.48 13.72 3.08
C THR A 244 -7.08 12.32 2.98
N ASN A 245 -6.71 11.40 3.85
CA ASN A 245 -7.16 10.01 3.78
C ASN A 245 -8.51 9.81 4.46
N GLY A 246 -8.71 10.42 5.63
CA GLY A 246 -9.95 10.28 6.40
C GLY A 246 -11.13 11.00 5.74
N LEU A 247 -10.96 12.27 5.40
CA LEU A 247 -12.05 13.09 4.87
C LEU A 247 -12.14 13.01 3.35
N VAL A 248 -11.09 13.45 2.64
CA VAL A 248 -11.16 13.60 1.18
C VAL A 248 -11.27 12.24 0.50
N GLN A 249 -10.33 11.33 0.71
CA GLN A 249 -10.34 10.02 0.02
C GLN A 249 -11.56 9.16 0.35
N THR A 250 -12.09 9.26 1.57
CA THR A 250 -13.17 8.39 2.02
C THR A 250 -14.53 8.97 1.66
N HIS A 251 -14.74 10.28 1.83
CA HIS A 251 -16.08 10.88 1.78
C HIS A 251 -16.32 11.82 0.61
N PHE A 252 -15.28 12.25 -0.13
CA PHE A 252 -15.43 13.24 -1.18
C PHE A 252 -16.36 12.79 -2.32
N ILE A 253 -16.19 11.56 -2.81
CA ILE A 253 -17.06 11.00 -3.87
C ILE A 253 -18.51 10.92 -3.39
N SER A 254 -18.72 10.50 -2.15
CA SER A 254 -20.05 10.43 -1.54
C SER A 254 -20.69 11.82 -1.42
N LEU A 255 -19.94 12.81 -0.95
CA LEU A 255 -20.38 14.20 -0.83
C LEU A 255 -20.76 14.80 -2.19
N CYS A 256 -19.96 14.55 -3.23
CA CYS A 256 -20.27 14.97 -4.59
C CYS A 256 -21.56 14.34 -5.11
N GLY A 257 -21.76 13.05 -4.83
CA GLY A 257 -22.97 12.31 -5.19
C GLY A 257 -24.22 12.86 -4.50
N ASP A 258 -24.15 13.22 -3.22
CA ASP A 258 -25.24 13.84 -2.46
C ASP A 258 -25.62 15.23 -3.02
N ASN A 259 -24.69 15.90 -3.69
CA ASN A 259 -24.90 17.18 -4.40
C ASN A 259 -25.21 17.02 -5.91
N GLY A 260 -25.52 15.80 -6.37
CA GLY A 260 -25.95 15.53 -7.74
C GLY A 260 -24.82 15.41 -8.78
N MET A 261 -23.56 15.35 -8.35
CA MET A 261 -22.44 15.11 -9.25
C MET A 261 -22.25 13.60 -9.46
N GLY A 262 -22.00 13.17 -10.72
CA GLY A 262 -21.69 11.77 -11.02
C GLY A 262 -20.40 11.30 -10.36
N ALA A 263 -20.29 9.98 -10.12
CA ALA A 263 -19.12 9.41 -9.43
C ALA A 263 -17.83 9.53 -10.26
N VAL A 264 -17.90 9.42 -11.58
CA VAL A 264 -16.74 9.55 -12.48
C VAL A 264 -16.08 10.95 -12.43
N PRO A 265 -16.85 12.08 -12.57
CA PRO A 265 -16.25 13.41 -12.42
C PRO A 265 -15.80 13.74 -11.00
N ALA A 266 -16.28 13.00 -9.97
CA ALA A 266 -15.87 13.18 -8.58
C ALA A 266 -14.62 12.36 -8.20
N ALA A 267 -14.24 11.37 -8.99
CA ALA A 267 -13.11 10.47 -8.75
C ALA A 267 -11.82 10.97 -9.39
#